data_5a40cfc0ed126c38c17ebe8a42e97db3
#
_entry.id   5a40cfc0ed126c38c17ebe8a42e97db3
#
_cell.length_a   1.000
_cell.length_b   1.000
_cell.length_c   1.000
_cell.angle_alpha   90.00
_cell.angle_beta   90.00
_cell.angle_gamma   90.00
#
_symmetry.space_group_name_H-M   'P 1'
#
loop_
_entity.id
_entity.type
_entity.pdbx_description
1 polymer ?
#
loop_
_entity_poly.entity_id
_entity_poly.type
_entity_poly.pdbx_seq_one_letter_code
_entity_poly.pdbx_strand_id
1 'polypeptide(L)'
;MKKIKKLFIIWVCIVISVYNIGIVSYAKLDSNSNVSLTDLKSGKTTKMNFDRNNIKEKLSIKSYIPEDRKNKKISINKGNMKLNNIIGDDNREEANNTMFPYSTVAYLEVNDSKGFTRGTAFMVNDNIALTAAHCVKDRDNITIFPGYNNGKTPFGGAYVTAYITDNRYNPNVWTNGTNVNNTDIHDWAILILDRNIGNLTGWLGTSSDISGITGFVSYPTDKFKNGFPLQVYSPGKVLGWSYSLNKIYFAHDTIGGSSGGPIMGINRDGDYYAFGICSYHELNNNSYNYGQLLSNEVIGHLIEAIGRY
;
A
#
# COMPACT_ATOMS: atom_id res chain seq x y z
N MET A 1 -69.23 -21.12 35.34
CA MET A 1 -68.75 -19.84 34.75
C MET A 1 -67.22 -19.80 34.79
N LYS A 2 -66.60 -20.06 33.65
CA LYS A 2 -65.13 -20.12 33.54
C LYS A 2 -64.60 -18.76 33.13
N LYS A 3 -63.75 -18.14 33.98
CA LYS A 3 -63.03 -16.93 33.66
C LYS A 3 -61.89 -17.24 32.67
N ILE A 4 -62.00 -16.70 31.47
CA ILE A 4 -60.93 -16.75 30.46
C ILE A 4 -59.95 -15.61 30.80
N LYS A 5 -58.75 -15.95 31.25
CA LYS A 5 -57.65 -15.01 31.35
C LYS A 5 -57.09 -14.74 29.93
N LYS A 6 -57.25 -13.52 29.44
CA LYS A 6 -56.57 -13.05 28.25
C LYS A 6 -55.09 -12.85 28.57
N LEU A 7 -54.22 -13.64 27.98
CA LEU A 7 -52.79 -13.45 28.00
C LEU A 7 -52.44 -12.36 26.95
N PHE A 8 -52.07 -11.20 27.42
CA PHE A 8 -51.50 -10.17 26.55
C PHE A 8 -50.04 -10.57 26.25
N ILE A 9 -49.77 -11.07 25.05
CA ILE A 9 -48.43 -11.24 24.55
C ILE A 9 -47.97 -9.88 24.05
N ILE A 10 -47.19 -9.20 24.87
CA ILE A 10 -46.43 -8.01 24.44
C ILE A 10 -45.29 -8.51 23.57
N TRP A 11 -45.42 -8.30 22.25
CA TRP A 11 -44.30 -8.40 21.32
C TRP A 11 -43.38 -7.21 21.61
N VAL A 12 -42.36 -7.44 22.41
CA VAL A 12 -41.19 -6.55 22.46
C VAL A 12 -40.40 -6.79 21.20
N CYS A 13 -40.56 -5.92 20.21
CA CYS A 13 -39.63 -5.81 19.11
C CYS A 13 -38.28 -5.35 19.68
N ILE A 14 -37.43 -6.30 20.05
CA ILE A 14 -36.02 -6.03 20.27
C ILE A 14 -35.47 -5.75 18.86
N VAL A 15 -35.35 -4.47 18.56
CA VAL A 15 -34.47 -4.00 17.48
C VAL A 15 -33.05 -4.35 17.93
N ILE A 16 -32.59 -5.54 17.58
CA ILE A 16 -31.17 -5.85 17.64
C ILE A 16 -30.55 -4.99 16.58
N SER A 17 -30.09 -3.80 16.96
CA SER A 17 -29.08 -3.10 16.21
C SER A 17 -27.87 -4.02 16.20
N VAL A 18 -27.72 -4.74 15.10
CA VAL A 18 -26.51 -5.52 14.80
C VAL A 18 -25.41 -4.48 14.61
N TYR A 19 -24.81 -4.08 15.71
CA TYR A 19 -23.45 -3.58 15.65
C TYR A 19 -22.66 -4.74 15.09
N ASN A 20 -22.24 -4.61 13.84
CA ASN A 20 -21.20 -5.44 13.26
C ASN A 20 -19.93 -5.25 14.10
N ILE A 21 -19.88 -5.90 15.24
CA ILE A 21 -18.63 -6.28 15.86
C ILE A 21 -18.07 -7.30 14.89
N GLY A 22 -17.25 -6.84 13.96
CA GLY A 22 -16.51 -7.71 13.08
C GLY A 22 -15.76 -8.69 13.97
N ILE A 23 -16.26 -9.93 14.02
CA ILE A 23 -15.49 -11.04 14.56
C ILE A 23 -14.29 -11.09 13.65
N VAL A 24 -13.16 -10.54 14.11
CA VAL A 24 -11.87 -10.72 13.47
C VAL A 24 -11.56 -12.20 13.64
N SER A 25 -11.98 -12.99 12.68
CA SER A 25 -11.54 -14.36 12.54
C SER A 25 -10.05 -14.24 12.19
N TYR A 26 -9.20 -14.36 13.20
CA TYR A 26 -7.79 -14.54 12.98
C TYR A 26 -7.65 -15.87 12.23
N ALA A 27 -7.40 -15.78 10.92
CA ALA A 27 -6.96 -16.93 10.16
C ALA A 27 -5.79 -17.52 10.95
N LYS A 28 -5.87 -18.79 11.32
CA LYS A 28 -4.81 -19.52 12.01
C LYS A 28 -3.58 -19.43 11.12
N LEU A 29 -2.68 -18.52 11.47
CA LEU A 29 -1.47 -18.26 10.68
C LEU A 29 -0.66 -19.56 10.68
N ASP A 30 -0.42 -20.09 9.50
CA ASP A 30 0.34 -21.31 9.30
C ASP A 30 1.76 -21.09 9.84
N SER A 31 2.30 -22.04 10.60
CA SER A 31 3.61 -21.98 11.25
C SER A 31 4.78 -21.92 10.27
N ASN A 32 4.52 -22.09 8.96
CA ASN A 32 5.50 -21.97 7.90
C ASN A 32 5.46 -20.57 7.30
N SER A 33 6.53 -19.79 7.49
CA SER A 33 6.70 -18.53 6.79
C SER A 33 6.63 -18.72 5.28
N ASN A 34 5.71 -18.00 4.63
CA ASN A 34 5.55 -18.00 3.18
C ASN A 34 6.33 -16.89 2.49
N VAL A 35 7.31 -16.29 3.14
CA VAL A 35 8.10 -15.18 2.59
C VAL A 35 9.53 -15.59 2.31
N SER A 36 10.13 -14.98 1.31
CA SER A 36 11.53 -15.17 0.93
C SER A 36 12.22 -13.83 0.74
N LEU A 37 13.48 -13.78 1.17
CA LEU A 37 14.43 -12.72 0.87
C LEU A 37 15.21 -13.10 -0.40
N THR A 38 15.23 -12.22 -1.39
CA THR A 38 16.11 -12.30 -2.55
C THR A 38 17.20 -11.24 -2.41
N ASP A 39 18.44 -11.69 -2.25
CA ASP A 39 19.63 -10.84 -2.24
C ASP A 39 20.08 -10.60 -3.69
N LEU A 40 20.05 -9.34 -4.13
CA LEU A 40 20.31 -8.99 -5.53
C LEU A 40 21.80 -9.04 -5.90
N LYS A 41 22.70 -8.94 -4.93
CA LYS A 41 24.15 -9.02 -5.16
C LYS A 41 24.58 -10.45 -5.46
N SER A 42 24.05 -11.42 -4.72
CA SER A 42 24.38 -12.85 -4.89
C SER A 42 23.40 -13.60 -5.79
N GLY A 43 22.24 -13.02 -6.10
CA GLY A 43 21.12 -13.68 -6.77
C GLY A 43 20.46 -14.77 -5.94
N LYS A 44 20.81 -14.90 -4.66
CA LYS A 44 20.32 -15.97 -3.79
C LYS A 44 18.98 -15.63 -3.17
N THR A 45 18.01 -16.53 -3.34
CA THR A 45 16.73 -16.47 -2.62
C THR A 45 16.74 -17.41 -1.43
N THR A 46 16.39 -16.91 -0.26
CA THR A 46 16.37 -17.65 1.00
C THR A 46 15.00 -17.53 1.66
N LYS A 47 14.41 -18.67 2.02
CA LYS A 47 13.15 -18.69 2.78
C LYS A 47 13.39 -18.08 4.17
N MET A 48 12.51 -17.17 4.58
CA MET A 48 12.59 -16.53 5.89
C MET A 48 11.63 -17.22 6.87
N ASN A 49 12.10 -17.41 8.10
CA ASN A 49 11.26 -17.89 9.20
C ASN A 49 10.97 -16.69 10.13
N PHE A 50 9.68 -16.41 10.33
CA PHE A 50 9.23 -15.36 11.24
C PHE A 50 8.64 -15.96 12.50
N ASP A 51 9.03 -15.45 13.68
CA ASP A 51 8.40 -15.82 14.94
C ASP A 51 7.08 -15.06 15.10
N ARG A 52 5.98 -15.76 14.94
CA ARG A 52 4.61 -15.20 14.94
C ARG A 52 3.94 -15.19 16.31
N ASN A 53 4.60 -15.69 17.35
CA ASN A 53 3.96 -15.91 18.66
C ASN A 53 3.62 -14.60 19.42
N ASN A 54 4.07 -13.45 18.93
CA ASN A 54 3.92 -12.16 19.60
C ASN A 54 2.91 -11.19 18.97
N ILE A 55 2.20 -11.56 17.90
CA ILE A 55 1.27 -10.64 17.23
C ILE A 55 -0.12 -10.73 17.88
N LYS A 56 -0.28 -10.15 19.07
CA LYS A 56 -1.58 -10.05 19.77
C LYS A 56 -2.24 -8.68 19.65
N GLU A 57 -1.53 -7.66 19.19
CA GLU A 57 -2.00 -6.28 19.12
C GLU A 57 -2.05 -5.78 17.68
N LYS A 58 -2.79 -4.69 17.42
CA LYS A 58 -2.74 -3.98 16.15
C LYS A 58 -1.33 -3.45 15.93
N LEU A 59 -0.67 -3.94 14.89
CA LEU A 59 0.68 -3.50 14.54
C LEU A 59 0.63 -2.19 13.76
N SER A 60 1.54 -1.30 14.09
CA SER A 60 1.74 -0.06 13.36
C SER A 60 3.19 0.41 13.45
N ILE A 61 3.65 1.11 12.42
CA ILE A 61 4.93 1.81 12.41
C ILE A 61 4.61 3.29 12.32
N LYS A 62 5.26 4.12 13.14
CA LYS A 62 5.05 5.57 13.12
C LYS A 62 5.73 6.23 11.94
N SER A 63 5.10 7.28 11.41
CA SER A 63 5.71 8.14 10.40
C SER A 63 6.87 8.96 10.98
N TYR A 64 7.81 9.34 10.12
CA TYR A 64 8.90 10.25 10.46
C TYR A 64 8.94 11.41 9.47
N ILE A 65 9.03 12.60 9.99
CA ILE A 65 9.16 13.83 9.22
C ILE A 65 10.47 14.49 9.60
N PRO A 66 11.40 14.70 8.67
CA PRO A 66 12.65 15.43 8.93
C PRO A 66 12.36 16.82 9.51
N GLU A 67 13.22 17.29 10.44
CA GLU A 67 13.02 18.55 11.18
C GLU A 67 12.84 19.77 10.26
N ASP A 68 13.60 19.84 9.17
CA ASP A 68 13.53 20.92 8.18
C ASP A 68 12.20 20.97 7.40
N ARG A 69 11.33 19.95 7.56
CA ARG A 69 10.05 19.80 6.85
C ARG A 69 8.83 19.79 7.76
N LYS A 70 8.99 19.73 9.08
CA LYS A 70 7.87 19.69 10.03
C LYS A 70 6.88 20.83 9.84
N ASN A 71 7.34 22.01 9.45
CA ASN A 71 6.52 23.21 9.26
C ASN A 71 5.92 23.35 7.85
N LYS A 72 6.16 22.39 6.95
CA LYS A 72 5.73 22.42 5.55
C LYS A 72 4.77 21.29 5.21
N LYS A 73 3.94 20.86 6.17
CA LYS A 73 2.94 19.81 5.94
C LYS A 73 1.88 20.30 4.96
N ILE A 74 1.56 19.50 3.96
CA ILE A 74 0.43 19.72 3.08
C ILE A 74 -0.77 18.95 3.62
N SER A 75 -1.93 19.59 3.70
CA SER A 75 -3.18 18.90 3.98
C SER A 75 -3.61 18.10 2.75
N ILE A 76 -4.04 16.86 2.97
CA ILE A 76 -4.70 16.07 1.92
C ILE A 76 -6.07 16.72 1.66
N ASN A 77 -6.27 17.26 0.46
CA ASN A 77 -7.49 17.98 0.11
C ASN A 77 -8.66 17.01 -0.13
N LYS A 78 -9.87 17.44 0.26
CA LYS A 78 -11.13 16.78 -0.08
C LYS A 78 -11.49 17.10 -1.53
N GLY A 79 -11.21 16.20 -2.47
CA GLY A 79 -11.70 16.32 -3.84
C GLY A 79 -13.19 15.96 -3.95
N ASN A 80 -13.94 16.64 -4.81
CA ASN A 80 -15.30 16.25 -5.20
C ASN A 80 -15.23 15.07 -6.18
N MET A 81 -16.01 14.03 -5.92
CA MET A 81 -15.90 12.74 -6.61
C MET A 81 -16.88 12.57 -7.76
N LYS A 82 -16.37 11.99 -8.85
CA LYS A 82 -17.10 11.23 -9.89
C LYS A 82 -16.30 9.98 -10.26
N LEU A 83 -16.94 8.94 -10.78
CA LEU A 83 -16.44 7.55 -10.77
C LEU A 83 -16.03 7.00 -12.16
N ASN A 84 -14.81 6.50 -12.35
CA ASN A 84 -14.25 5.70 -13.47
C ASN A 84 -12.80 5.29 -13.12
N ASN A 85 -11.90 4.65 -13.87
CA ASN A 85 -10.50 4.18 -13.57
C ASN A 85 -9.49 5.35 -13.54
N ILE A 86 -9.75 6.28 -14.33
CA ILE A 86 -9.93 7.68 -13.99
C ILE A 86 -11.38 7.76 -13.55
N ILE A 87 -11.58 7.94 -12.27
CA ILE A 87 -12.89 7.80 -11.65
C ILE A 87 -13.63 9.12 -11.79
N GLY A 88 -14.25 9.35 -12.97
CA GLY A 88 -14.85 10.59 -13.40
C GLY A 88 -13.93 11.40 -14.30
N ASP A 89 -13.91 12.72 -14.14
CA ASP A 89 -12.93 13.57 -14.80
C ASP A 89 -11.55 13.33 -14.15
N ASP A 90 -10.48 13.28 -14.94
CA ASP A 90 -9.10 13.18 -14.45
C ASP A 90 -8.79 14.37 -13.53
N ASN A 91 -8.80 14.11 -12.24
CA ASN A 91 -8.57 15.12 -11.21
C ASN A 91 -7.17 15.00 -10.58
N ARG A 92 -6.28 14.23 -11.22
CA ARG A 92 -4.90 14.06 -10.79
C ARG A 92 -4.11 15.35 -10.98
N GLU A 93 -3.39 15.74 -9.95
CA GLU A 93 -2.57 16.95 -9.89
C GLU A 93 -1.09 16.62 -9.76
N GLU A 94 -0.19 17.48 -10.30
CA GLU A 94 1.25 17.36 -10.06
C GLU A 94 1.52 17.53 -8.56
N ALA A 95 2.18 16.56 -7.94
CA ALA A 95 2.48 16.59 -6.52
C ALA A 95 3.65 17.54 -6.20
N ASN A 96 3.65 18.12 -5.01
CA ASN A 96 4.82 18.85 -4.51
C ASN A 96 5.87 17.88 -3.95
N ASN A 97 6.58 17.25 -4.85
CA ASN A 97 7.47 16.10 -4.64
C ASN A 97 8.57 16.29 -3.58
N THR A 98 8.91 17.51 -3.19
CA THR A 98 9.90 17.78 -2.12
C THR A 98 9.28 17.94 -0.75
N MET A 99 7.95 18.03 -0.68
CA MET A 99 7.24 18.19 0.59
C MET A 99 6.74 16.87 1.12
N PHE A 100 6.78 16.71 2.44
CA PHE A 100 6.17 15.58 3.11
C PHE A 100 4.62 15.67 3.05
N PRO A 101 3.88 14.59 2.73
CA PRO A 101 4.32 13.20 2.59
C PRO A 101 4.82 12.82 1.19
N TYR A 102 4.72 13.65 0.18
CA TYR A 102 5.06 13.35 -1.21
C TYR A 102 6.53 13.00 -1.40
N SER A 103 7.43 13.60 -0.59
CA SER A 103 8.87 13.27 -0.59
C SER A 103 9.18 11.81 -0.28
N THR A 104 8.26 11.11 0.39
CA THR A 104 8.44 9.69 0.74
C THR A 104 8.13 8.75 -0.42
N VAL A 105 7.42 9.22 -1.46
CA VAL A 105 7.01 8.42 -2.60
C VAL A 105 8.06 8.48 -3.69
N ALA A 106 8.48 7.32 -4.16
CA ALA A 106 9.60 7.14 -5.07
C ALA A 106 9.15 6.64 -6.45
N TYR A 107 9.76 7.19 -7.50
CA TYR A 107 9.78 6.56 -8.81
C TYR A 107 10.62 5.29 -8.72
N LEU A 108 10.05 4.16 -9.07
CA LEU A 108 10.72 2.86 -9.11
C LEU A 108 11.09 2.54 -10.53
N GLU A 109 12.36 2.25 -10.75
CA GLU A 109 12.94 1.87 -12.03
C GLU A 109 13.59 0.50 -11.94
N VAL A 110 13.30 -0.35 -12.91
CA VAL A 110 13.95 -1.64 -13.08
C VAL A 110 14.52 -1.68 -14.51
N ASN A 111 15.81 -1.90 -14.62
CA ASN A 111 16.51 -1.95 -15.91
C ASN A 111 17.47 -3.15 -15.94
N ASP A 112 16.93 -4.32 -16.19
CA ASP A 112 17.64 -5.59 -16.18
C ASP A 112 17.63 -6.28 -17.55
N SER A 113 18.16 -7.51 -17.61
CA SER A 113 18.21 -8.33 -18.82
C SER A 113 16.84 -8.66 -19.41
N LYS A 114 15.75 -8.55 -18.61
CA LYS A 114 14.36 -8.76 -19.06
C LYS A 114 13.75 -7.47 -19.64
N GLY A 115 14.47 -6.36 -19.58
CA GLY A 115 14.08 -5.07 -20.13
C GLY A 115 13.75 -4.04 -19.06
N PHE A 116 13.31 -2.86 -19.52
CA PHE A 116 12.95 -1.72 -18.70
C PHE A 116 11.51 -1.82 -18.23
N THR A 117 11.29 -1.63 -16.92
CA THR A 117 9.98 -1.42 -16.33
C THR A 117 10.03 -0.32 -15.28
N ARG A 118 8.86 0.21 -14.93
CA ARG A 118 8.72 1.29 -13.94
C ARG A 118 7.47 1.10 -13.10
N GLY A 119 7.50 1.67 -11.91
CA GLY A 119 6.41 1.65 -10.95
C GLY A 119 6.58 2.75 -9.91
N THR A 120 5.94 2.53 -8.80
CA THR A 120 5.98 3.41 -7.63
C THR A 120 6.42 2.60 -6.42
N ALA A 121 7.20 3.23 -5.53
CA ALA A 121 7.52 2.72 -4.20
C ALA A 121 7.33 3.83 -3.17
N PHE A 122 7.38 3.53 -1.89
CA PHE A 122 7.34 4.55 -0.84
C PHE A 122 8.15 4.13 0.39
N MET A 123 8.76 5.12 1.03
CA MET A 123 9.59 4.91 2.21
C MET A 123 8.74 4.59 3.44
N VAL A 124 9.17 3.62 4.24
CA VAL A 124 8.52 3.20 5.50
C VAL A 124 9.52 3.10 6.66
N ASN A 125 10.81 3.27 6.37
CA ASN A 125 11.89 3.47 7.33
C ASN A 125 13.06 4.20 6.64
N ASP A 126 14.18 4.37 7.33
CA ASP A 126 15.37 5.08 6.83
C ASP A 126 15.97 4.42 5.57
N ASN A 127 16.04 3.08 5.52
CA ASN A 127 16.57 2.32 4.39
C ASN A 127 15.60 1.25 3.85
N ILE A 128 14.31 1.34 4.19
CA ILE A 128 13.29 0.39 3.76
C ILE A 128 12.15 1.09 3.05
N ALA A 129 11.76 0.53 1.90
CA ALA A 129 10.60 0.97 1.14
C ALA A 129 9.62 -0.19 0.87
N LEU A 130 8.39 0.14 0.52
CA LEU A 130 7.36 -0.80 0.06
C LEU A 130 7.00 -0.53 -1.39
N THR A 131 6.64 -1.60 -2.10
CA THR A 131 6.08 -1.58 -3.45
C THR A 131 5.20 -2.81 -3.68
N ALA A 132 4.62 -2.95 -4.87
CA ALA A 132 3.94 -4.18 -5.30
C ALA A 132 4.96 -5.24 -5.73
N ALA A 133 4.69 -6.52 -5.42
CA ALA A 133 5.59 -7.63 -5.77
C ALA A 133 5.78 -7.75 -7.28
N HIS A 134 4.73 -7.53 -8.08
CA HIS A 134 4.83 -7.61 -9.54
C HIS A 134 5.80 -6.59 -10.16
N CYS A 135 6.15 -5.54 -9.43
CA CYS A 135 7.14 -4.57 -9.90
C CYS A 135 8.57 -5.09 -9.82
N VAL A 136 8.86 -6.02 -8.89
CA VAL A 136 10.24 -6.38 -8.53
C VAL A 136 10.53 -7.88 -8.48
N LYS A 137 9.51 -8.73 -8.39
CA LYS A 137 9.71 -10.19 -8.27
C LYS A 137 10.39 -10.73 -9.53
N ASP A 138 11.43 -11.55 -9.34
CA ASP A 138 12.26 -12.12 -10.40
C ASP A 138 12.97 -11.08 -11.27
N ARG A 139 13.20 -9.88 -10.71
CA ARG A 139 13.92 -8.77 -11.34
C ARG A 139 15.19 -8.45 -10.54
N ASP A 140 16.16 -7.85 -11.24
CA ASP A 140 17.39 -7.30 -10.68
C ASP A 140 17.59 -5.84 -11.13
N ASN A 141 18.69 -5.20 -10.76
CA ASN A 141 19.01 -3.81 -11.10
C ASN A 141 17.85 -2.85 -10.87
N ILE A 142 17.38 -2.83 -9.62
CA ILE A 142 16.23 -2.04 -9.15
C ILE A 142 16.75 -0.81 -8.44
N THR A 143 16.23 0.37 -8.83
CA THR A 143 16.55 1.65 -8.22
C THR A 143 15.29 2.40 -7.86
N ILE A 144 15.28 3.10 -6.73
CA ILE A 144 14.21 4.02 -6.39
C ILE A 144 14.73 5.46 -6.30
N PHE A 145 13.89 6.41 -6.70
CA PHE A 145 14.19 7.84 -6.69
C PHE A 145 13.06 8.58 -5.94
N PRO A 146 13.16 8.73 -4.60
CA PRO A 146 12.14 9.43 -3.83
C PRO A 146 12.00 10.89 -4.27
N GLY A 147 10.74 11.35 -4.37
CA GLY A 147 10.44 12.71 -4.82
C GLY A 147 10.92 13.02 -6.23
N TYR A 148 11.16 12.00 -7.08
CA TYR A 148 11.48 12.23 -8.49
C TYR A 148 10.40 13.07 -9.17
N ASN A 149 10.78 14.06 -9.95
CA ASN A 149 9.80 14.78 -10.76
C ASN A 149 10.47 15.49 -11.94
N ASN A 150 9.96 15.30 -13.15
CA ASN A 150 10.43 15.99 -14.36
C ASN A 150 11.96 15.96 -14.54
N GLY A 151 12.58 14.78 -14.42
CA GLY A 151 14.03 14.56 -14.57
C GLY A 151 14.87 14.95 -13.35
N LYS A 152 14.26 15.46 -12.27
CA LYS A 152 14.97 15.87 -11.05
C LYS A 152 14.87 14.79 -9.97
N THR A 153 15.99 14.53 -9.30
CA THR A 153 16.13 13.60 -8.18
C THR A 153 16.57 14.36 -6.91
N PRO A 154 15.65 15.11 -6.24
CA PRO A 154 15.99 16.04 -5.16
C PRO A 154 16.70 15.38 -3.98
N PHE A 155 16.52 14.08 -3.79
CA PHE A 155 17.15 13.30 -2.71
C PHE A 155 18.20 12.31 -3.24
N GLY A 156 18.43 12.29 -4.58
CA GLY A 156 19.19 11.25 -5.25
C GLY A 156 18.38 9.97 -5.42
N GLY A 157 19.09 8.87 -5.71
CA GLY A 157 18.52 7.53 -5.80
C GLY A 157 19.08 6.60 -4.73
N ALA A 158 18.45 5.46 -4.54
CA ALA A 158 18.95 4.35 -3.75
C ALA A 158 18.76 3.03 -4.51
N TYR A 159 19.81 2.19 -4.52
CA TYR A 159 19.74 0.86 -5.11
C TYR A 159 19.08 -0.11 -4.14
N VAL A 160 18.27 -1.00 -4.68
CA VAL A 160 17.71 -2.11 -3.92
C VAL A 160 18.78 -3.21 -3.86
N THR A 161 19.20 -3.55 -2.65
CA THR A 161 20.20 -4.62 -2.41
C THR A 161 19.56 -5.98 -2.22
N ALA A 162 18.34 -5.98 -1.70
CA ALA A 162 17.52 -7.17 -1.50
C ALA A 162 16.04 -6.80 -1.45
N TYR A 163 15.17 -7.77 -1.70
CA TYR A 163 13.75 -7.60 -1.46
C TYR A 163 13.13 -8.84 -0.81
N ILE A 164 12.04 -8.62 -0.07
CA ILE A 164 11.25 -9.67 0.56
C ILE A 164 9.87 -9.69 -0.11
N THR A 165 9.42 -10.87 -0.55
CA THR A 165 8.09 -11.09 -1.14
C THR A 165 7.40 -12.30 -0.55
N ASP A 166 6.09 -12.35 -0.69
CA ASP A 166 5.30 -13.53 -0.36
C ASP A 166 5.44 -14.59 -1.47
N ASN A 167 5.75 -15.83 -1.08
CA ASN A 167 5.89 -16.93 -2.02
C ASN A 167 4.56 -17.37 -2.63
N ARG A 168 3.45 -17.00 -2.00
CA ARG A 168 2.10 -17.26 -2.51
C ARG A 168 1.76 -16.34 -3.70
N TYR A 169 2.45 -15.20 -3.85
CA TYR A 169 2.28 -14.35 -5.02
C TYR A 169 2.82 -15.04 -6.27
N ASN A 170 1.98 -15.22 -7.29
CA ASN A 170 2.35 -15.82 -8.58
C ASN A 170 1.88 -14.94 -9.74
N PRO A 171 2.78 -14.25 -10.45
CA PRO A 171 2.43 -13.38 -11.56
C PRO A 171 1.88 -14.13 -12.79
N ASN A 172 2.12 -15.45 -12.88
CA ASN A 172 1.79 -16.26 -14.07
C ASN A 172 0.33 -16.74 -14.13
N VAL A 173 -0.50 -16.40 -13.12
CA VAL A 173 -1.93 -16.81 -13.09
C VAL A 173 -2.88 -15.75 -13.63
N TRP A 174 -2.37 -14.74 -14.31
CA TRP A 174 -3.21 -13.75 -14.99
C TRP A 174 -3.70 -14.29 -16.33
N THR A 175 -5.00 -14.53 -16.44
CA THR A 175 -5.66 -14.90 -17.68
C THR A 175 -6.67 -13.82 -18.04
N ASN A 176 -6.52 -13.20 -19.21
CA ASN A 176 -7.42 -12.16 -19.71
C ASN A 176 -7.67 -10.98 -18.74
N GLY A 177 -6.65 -10.57 -17.99
CA GLY A 177 -6.76 -9.47 -17.04
C GLY A 177 -7.43 -9.83 -15.71
N THR A 178 -7.73 -11.10 -15.47
CA THR A 178 -8.32 -11.59 -14.22
C THR A 178 -7.36 -12.56 -13.53
N ASN A 179 -7.10 -12.35 -12.24
CA ASN A 179 -6.35 -13.29 -11.42
C ASN A 179 -7.30 -14.41 -10.96
N VAL A 180 -7.19 -15.58 -11.61
CA VAL A 180 -8.09 -16.72 -11.35
C VAL A 180 -7.85 -17.43 -10.01
N ASN A 181 -6.71 -17.16 -9.33
CA ASN A 181 -6.30 -17.86 -8.11
C ASN A 181 -6.15 -16.96 -6.88
N ASN A 182 -6.63 -15.71 -6.93
CA ASN A 182 -6.49 -14.72 -5.84
C ASN A 182 -5.05 -14.51 -5.32
N THR A 183 -4.04 -14.72 -6.17
CA THR A 183 -2.63 -14.53 -5.78
C THR A 183 -2.25 -13.05 -5.68
N ASP A 184 -3.08 -12.17 -6.22
CA ASP A 184 -3.00 -10.71 -6.10
C ASP A 184 -3.12 -10.21 -4.63
N ILE A 185 -3.69 -11.03 -3.74
CA ILE A 185 -3.77 -10.73 -2.30
C ILE A 185 -2.41 -10.82 -1.57
N HIS A 186 -1.36 -11.19 -2.28
CA HIS A 186 0.02 -11.28 -1.80
C HIS A 186 0.97 -10.39 -2.61
N ASP A 187 0.43 -9.45 -3.37
CA ASP A 187 1.20 -8.57 -4.24
C ASP A 187 1.84 -7.40 -3.49
N TRP A 188 2.80 -7.73 -2.64
CA TRP A 188 3.60 -6.77 -1.89
C TRP A 188 5.07 -7.16 -1.86
N ALA A 189 5.94 -6.17 -1.78
CA ALA A 189 7.38 -6.34 -1.59
C ALA A 189 7.94 -5.30 -0.61
N ILE A 190 8.85 -5.76 0.26
CA ILE A 190 9.68 -4.93 1.11
C ILE A 190 11.03 -4.81 0.43
N LEU A 191 11.48 -3.59 0.18
CA LEU A 191 12.76 -3.28 -0.46
C LEU A 191 13.79 -2.88 0.59
N ILE A 192 14.96 -3.50 0.56
CA ILE A 192 16.12 -3.14 1.38
C ILE A 192 17.06 -2.31 0.52
N LEU A 193 17.38 -1.11 0.97
CA LEU A 193 18.14 -0.13 0.21
C LEU A 193 19.62 -0.10 0.65
N ASP A 194 20.48 0.35 -0.25
CA ASP A 194 21.92 0.49 -0.03
C ASP A 194 22.28 1.70 0.86
N ARG A 195 21.31 2.56 1.19
CA ARG A 195 21.52 3.78 1.98
C ARG A 195 20.26 4.26 2.71
N ASN A 196 20.48 5.01 3.79
CA ASN A 196 19.40 5.55 4.64
C ASN A 196 18.78 6.82 4.03
N ILE A 197 18.25 6.71 2.81
CA ILE A 197 17.65 7.84 2.08
C ILE A 197 16.39 8.38 2.76
N GLY A 198 15.70 7.54 3.56
CA GLY A 198 14.53 7.93 4.36
C GLY A 198 14.82 9.03 5.39
N ASN A 199 16.07 9.14 5.87
CA ASN A 199 16.47 10.25 6.74
C ASN A 199 16.34 11.63 6.04
N LEU A 200 16.42 11.65 4.71
CA LEU A 200 16.26 12.86 3.90
C LEU A 200 14.80 13.08 3.47
N THR A 201 14.08 12.03 3.18
CA THR A 201 12.72 12.09 2.61
C THR A 201 11.63 12.10 3.67
N GLY A 202 11.91 11.57 4.86
CA GLY A 202 10.93 11.06 5.80
C GLY A 202 10.39 9.70 5.35
N TRP A 203 9.46 9.14 6.12
CA TRP A 203 8.73 7.94 5.76
C TRP A 203 7.30 7.96 6.29
N LEU A 204 6.41 7.22 5.61
CA LEU A 204 5.05 7.00 6.05
C LEU A 204 5.03 5.97 7.19
N GLY A 205 4.15 6.19 8.16
CA GLY A 205 3.75 5.13 9.05
C GLY A 205 3.01 4.03 8.28
N THR A 206 2.82 2.87 8.90
CA THR A 206 1.97 1.81 8.36
C THR A 206 0.92 1.40 9.38
N SER A 207 -0.31 1.18 8.94
CA SER A 207 -1.40 0.77 9.82
C SER A 207 -2.41 -0.09 9.06
N SER A 208 -2.94 -1.10 9.75
CA SER A 208 -4.11 -1.86 9.29
C SER A 208 -5.43 -1.18 9.68
N ASP A 209 -5.39 -0.11 10.48
CA ASP A 209 -6.56 0.64 10.94
C ASP A 209 -6.81 1.83 10.01
N ILE A 210 -7.68 1.64 9.03
CA ILE A 210 -7.97 2.64 8.01
C ILE A 210 -8.87 3.70 8.62
N SER A 211 -8.39 4.93 8.65
CA SER A 211 -9.13 6.06 9.19
C SER A 211 -8.78 7.36 8.46
N GLY A 212 -9.70 8.32 8.54
CA GLY A 212 -9.48 9.67 8.03
C GLY A 212 -9.64 9.85 6.53
N ILE A 213 -9.10 10.97 6.04
CA ILE A 213 -9.08 11.34 4.63
C ILE A 213 -7.92 10.61 3.97
N THR A 214 -8.17 10.02 2.80
CA THR A 214 -7.14 9.29 2.06
C THR A 214 -6.71 10.04 0.80
N GLY A 215 -5.48 9.78 0.38
CA GLY A 215 -4.89 10.26 -0.86
C GLY A 215 -4.02 9.17 -1.48
N PHE A 216 -3.70 9.33 -2.73
CA PHE A 216 -2.87 8.41 -3.47
C PHE A 216 -1.81 9.18 -4.26
N VAL A 217 -0.57 8.74 -4.20
CA VAL A 217 0.55 9.36 -4.93
C VAL A 217 1.29 8.30 -5.73
N SER A 218 1.58 8.60 -6.97
CA SER A 218 2.22 7.63 -7.87
C SER A 218 2.93 8.28 -9.07
N TYR A 219 3.50 7.44 -9.92
CA TYR A 219 4.15 7.79 -11.19
C TYR A 219 3.47 7.11 -12.37
N PRO A 220 2.25 7.56 -12.76
CA PRO A 220 1.50 6.94 -13.83
C PRO A 220 2.16 7.16 -15.20
N THR A 221 1.97 6.20 -16.11
CA THR A 221 2.64 6.18 -17.43
C THR A 221 2.04 7.16 -18.44
N ASP A 222 1.00 7.86 -18.12
CA ASP A 222 0.34 8.87 -18.95
C ASP A 222 0.64 10.31 -18.52
N LYS A 223 1.40 10.51 -17.44
CA LYS A 223 1.77 11.84 -16.93
C LYS A 223 3.27 12.07 -17.04
N PHE A 224 3.61 12.87 -18.03
CA PHE A 224 4.98 13.24 -18.37
C PHE A 224 5.10 14.75 -18.58
N LYS A 225 6.28 15.27 -18.32
CA LYS A 225 6.67 16.63 -18.65
C LYS A 225 8.09 16.60 -19.23
N ASN A 226 8.29 17.18 -20.40
CA ASN A 226 9.58 17.17 -21.11
C ASN A 226 10.15 15.75 -21.32
N GLY A 227 9.30 14.72 -21.47
CA GLY A 227 9.73 13.33 -21.64
C GLY A 227 10.04 12.60 -20.33
N PHE A 228 9.91 13.24 -19.17
CA PHE A 228 10.20 12.67 -17.86
C PHE A 228 8.94 12.40 -17.06
N PRO A 229 8.89 11.31 -16.25
CA PRO A 229 7.77 11.02 -15.36
C PRO A 229 7.48 12.16 -14.38
N LEU A 230 6.20 12.36 -14.10
CA LEU A 230 5.72 13.26 -13.05
C LEU A 230 5.24 12.46 -11.85
N GLN A 231 5.51 12.98 -10.66
CA GLN A 231 4.82 12.55 -9.46
C GLN A 231 3.44 13.18 -9.42
N VAL A 232 2.42 12.35 -9.24
CA VAL A 232 1.02 12.77 -9.32
C VAL A 232 0.29 12.40 -8.04
N TYR A 233 -0.47 13.34 -7.51
CA TYR A 233 -1.43 13.15 -6.44
C TYR A 233 -2.82 12.91 -7.03
N SER A 234 -3.52 11.88 -6.57
CA SER A 234 -4.92 11.60 -6.89
C SER A 234 -5.77 11.75 -5.64
N PRO A 235 -6.67 12.74 -5.57
CA PRO A 235 -7.66 12.81 -4.50
C PRO A 235 -8.67 11.66 -4.65
N GLY A 236 -9.21 11.19 -3.53
CA GLY A 236 -10.19 10.10 -3.55
C GLY A 236 -10.52 9.61 -2.15
N LYS A 237 -11.01 8.39 -2.06
CA LYS A 237 -11.29 7.74 -0.77
C LYS A 237 -11.10 6.24 -0.84
N VAL A 238 -10.87 5.63 0.30
CA VAL A 238 -11.06 4.20 0.49
C VAL A 238 -12.57 3.91 0.51
N LEU A 239 -12.99 2.92 -0.26
CA LEU A 239 -14.38 2.48 -0.39
C LEU A 239 -14.69 1.32 0.54
N GLY A 240 -13.67 0.52 0.87
CA GLY A 240 -13.78 -0.62 1.76
C GLY A 240 -12.49 -1.44 1.78
N TRP A 241 -12.48 -2.46 2.62
CA TRP A 241 -11.37 -3.39 2.73
C TRP A 241 -11.85 -4.76 3.21
N SER A 242 -11.03 -5.79 2.96
CA SER A 242 -11.28 -7.15 3.42
C SER A 242 -10.00 -7.72 4.03
N TYR A 243 -10.02 -7.99 5.33
CA TYR A 243 -8.90 -8.63 6.01
C TYR A 243 -8.71 -10.09 5.57
N SER A 244 -9.79 -10.80 5.26
CA SER A 244 -9.71 -12.19 4.79
C SER A 244 -9.12 -12.33 3.40
N LEU A 245 -9.28 -11.30 2.56
CA LEU A 245 -8.73 -11.23 1.21
C LEU A 245 -7.47 -10.34 1.15
N ASN A 246 -7.01 -9.76 2.25
CA ASN A 246 -5.91 -8.79 2.27
C ASN A 246 -6.05 -7.68 1.21
N LYS A 247 -7.29 -7.27 0.89
CA LYS A 247 -7.60 -6.28 -0.16
C LYS A 247 -8.11 -4.98 0.43
N ILE A 248 -7.72 -3.88 -0.21
CA ILE A 248 -8.25 -2.55 -0.02
C ILE A 248 -8.84 -2.04 -1.34
N TYR A 249 -10.06 -1.50 -1.30
CA TYR A 249 -10.78 -0.96 -2.46
C TYR A 249 -10.82 0.55 -2.35
N PHE A 250 -10.50 1.25 -3.42
CA PHE A 250 -10.37 2.70 -3.38
C PHE A 250 -10.79 3.37 -4.69
N ALA A 251 -11.11 4.66 -4.59
CA ALA A 251 -11.59 5.51 -5.68
C ALA A 251 -10.57 6.60 -6.04
N HIS A 252 -9.29 6.30 -5.95
CA HIS A 252 -8.22 7.15 -6.50
C HIS A 252 -7.94 6.74 -7.94
N ASP A 253 -7.60 7.70 -8.80
CA ASP A 253 -7.26 7.44 -10.18
C ASP A 253 -5.91 6.73 -10.31
N THR A 254 -5.87 5.64 -11.07
CA THR A 254 -4.67 4.84 -11.32
C THR A 254 -4.53 4.50 -12.79
N ILE A 255 -3.30 4.47 -13.27
CA ILE A 255 -2.90 4.01 -14.59
C ILE A 255 -1.63 3.17 -14.42
N GLY A 256 -1.23 2.40 -15.42
CA GLY A 256 0.06 1.68 -15.41
C GLY A 256 1.19 2.58 -14.88
N GLY A 257 2.10 2.06 -14.06
CA GLY A 257 3.11 2.84 -13.32
C GLY A 257 2.65 3.32 -11.93
N SER A 258 1.34 3.36 -11.66
CA SER A 258 0.81 3.62 -10.31
C SER A 258 1.02 2.46 -9.35
N SER A 259 1.28 1.27 -9.87
CA SER A 259 1.58 0.04 -9.11
C SER A 259 2.66 0.27 -8.06
N GLY A 260 2.41 -0.19 -6.85
CA GLY A 260 3.32 0.01 -5.71
C GLY A 260 3.13 1.32 -4.95
N GLY A 261 2.32 2.25 -5.45
CA GLY A 261 2.03 3.52 -4.77
C GLY A 261 1.22 3.33 -3.48
N PRO A 262 1.41 4.21 -2.46
CA PRO A 262 0.71 4.12 -1.19
C PRO A 262 -0.73 4.62 -1.28
N ILE A 263 -1.68 3.85 -0.79
CA ILE A 263 -2.98 4.37 -0.35
C ILE A 263 -2.75 4.91 1.07
N MET A 264 -2.68 6.22 1.22
CA MET A 264 -2.26 6.86 2.46
C MET A 264 -3.32 7.80 3.03
N GLY A 265 -3.23 8.08 4.30
CA GLY A 265 -4.12 9.02 4.98
C GLY A 265 -3.47 9.62 6.22
N ILE A 266 -4.27 10.44 6.91
CA ILE A 266 -3.87 11.09 8.16
C ILE A 266 -4.74 10.51 9.27
N ASN A 267 -4.13 10.01 10.34
CA ASN A 267 -4.85 9.57 11.52
C ASN A 267 -5.36 10.76 12.37
N ARG A 268 -6.03 10.46 13.48
CA ARG A 268 -6.57 11.48 14.38
C ARG A 268 -5.49 12.33 15.04
N ASP A 269 -4.28 11.80 15.18
CA ASP A 269 -3.14 12.49 15.81
C ASP A 269 -2.37 13.36 14.81
N GLY A 270 -2.79 13.35 13.54
CA GLY A 270 -2.16 14.12 12.47
C GLY A 270 -0.93 13.45 11.85
N ASP A 271 -0.71 12.15 12.12
CA ASP A 271 0.34 11.36 11.52
C ASP A 271 -0.10 10.78 10.18
N TYR A 272 0.84 10.64 9.27
CA TYR A 272 0.61 10.09 7.93
C TYR A 272 0.90 8.59 7.88
N TYR A 273 -0.08 7.81 7.44
CA TYR A 273 0.02 6.37 7.32
C TYR A 273 -0.31 5.89 5.91
N ALA A 274 0.41 4.84 5.47
CA ALA A 274 -0.03 3.98 4.39
C ALA A 274 -0.91 2.87 4.96
N PHE A 275 -2.03 2.62 4.30
CA PHE A 275 -2.99 1.57 4.64
C PHE A 275 -2.97 0.43 3.62
N GLY A 276 -2.44 0.69 2.43
CA GLY A 276 -2.37 -0.28 1.35
C GLY A 276 -1.37 0.13 0.28
N ILE A 277 -1.13 -0.81 -0.61
CA ILE A 277 -0.25 -0.70 -1.78
C ILE A 277 -1.14 -0.85 -3.02
N CYS A 278 -1.08 0.11 -3.95
CA CYS A 278 -1.77 -0.01 -5.24
C CYS A 278 -1.23 -1.22 -6.00
N SER A 279 -2.10 -2.11 -6.41
CA SER A 279 -1.73 -3.33 -7.09
C SER A 279 -2.35 -3.39 -8.48
N TYR A 280 -3.68 -3.44 -8.59
CA TYR A 280 -4.37 -3.69 -9.85
C TYR A 280 -5.63 -2.83 -10.03
N HIS A 281 -6.07 -2.77 -11.31
CA HIS A 281 -7.41 -2.35 -11.70
C HIS A 281 -8.11 -3.52 -12.40
N GLU A 282 -9.39 -3.70 -12.22
CA GLU A 282 -10.20 -4.59 -13.03
C GLU A 282 -10.49 -3.94 -14.38
N LEU A 283 -10.08 -4.56 -15.47
CA LEU A 283 -10.23 -4.03 -16.84
C LEU A 283 -11.67 -3.70 -17.25
N ASN A 284 -12.66 -4.24 -16.54
CA ASN A 284 -14.09 -4.06 -16.85
C ASN A 284 -14.87 -3.38 -15.70
N ASN A 285 -14.18 -2.88 -14.67
CA ASN A 285 -14.81 -2.25 -13.52
C ASN A 285 -14.39 -0.79 -13.38
N ASN A 286 -15.26 0.10 -13.82
CA ASN A 286 -15.04 1.54 -13.75
C ASN A 286 -15.45 2.16 -12.40
N SER A 287 -15.67 1.36 -11.36
CA SER A 287 -16.20 1.83 -10.09
C SER A 287 -15.19 1.93 -8.97
N TYR A 288 -14.11 1.14 -9.02
CA TYR A 288 -13.03 1.15 -8.03
C TYR A 288 -11.74 0.53 -8.56
N ASN A 289 -10.65 0.90 -7.93
CA ASN A 289 -9.37 0.23 -8.02
C ASN A 289 -9.14 -0.57 -6.73
N TYR A 290 -8.21 -1.51 -6.74
CA TYR A 290 -7.87 -2.25 -5.53
C TYR A 290 -6.36 -2.47 -5.40
N GLY A 291 -5.97 -2.82 -4.18
CA GLY A 291 -4.60 -3.07 -3.83
C GLY A 291 -4.46 -4.04 -2.67
N GLN A 292 -3.23 -4.28 -2.31
CA GLN A 292 -2.85 -5.04 -1.14
C GLN A 292 -3.12 -4.22 0.11
N LEU A 293 -3.92 -4.75 1.04
CA LEU A 293 -4.07 -4.19 2.38
C LEU A 293 -2.76 -4.39 3.17
N LEU A 294 -2.30 -3.37 3.87
CA LEU A 294 -1.23 -3.51 4.87
C LEU A 294 -1.82 -4.14 6.14
N SER A 295 -2.04 -5.45 6.06
CA SER A 295 -2.54 -6.25 7.17
C SER A 295 -1.48 -6.42 8.26
N ASN A 296 -1.89 -6.87 9.46
CA ASN A 296 -0.94 -7.19 10.54
C ASN A 296 0.12 -8.21 10.11
N GLU A 297 -0.20 -9.11 9.16
CA GLU A 297 0.79 -10.04 8.59
C GLU A 297 1.90 -9.29 7.85
N VAL A 298 1.53 -8.39 6.93
CA VAL A 298 2.50 -7.60 6.15
C VAL A 298 3.30 -6.67 7.06
N ILE A 299 2.63 -6.00 8.00
CA ILE A 299 3.30 -5.10 8.97
C ILE A 299 4.25 -5.89 9.88
N GLY A 300 3.89 -7.10 10.27
CA GLY A 300 4.77 -7.99 11.05
C GLY A 300 6.07 -8.33 10.31
N HIS A 301 5.98 -8.67 9.02
CA HIS A 301 7.15 -8.88 8.17
C HIS A 301 8.00 -7.61 8.01
N LEU A 302 7.34 -6.46 7.91
CA LEU A 302 8.04 -5.18 7.81
C LEU A 302 8.79 -4.83 9.10
N ILE A 303 8.18 -5.01 10.28
CA ILE A 303 8.83 -4.80 11.59
C ILE A 303 10.07 -5.68 11.72
N GLU A 304 9.98 -6.94 11.30
CA GLU A 304 11.13 -7.85 11.36
C GLU A 304 12.23 -7.45 10.37
N ALA A 305 11.88 -6.99 9.17
CA ALA A 305 12.85 -6.45 8.22
C ALA A 305 13.59 -5.24 8.81
N ILE A 306 12.86 -4.28 9.41
CA ILE A 306 13.44 -3.11 10.10
C ILE A 306 14.38 -3.52 11.22
N GLY A 307 14.07 -4.57 11.97
CA GLY A 307 14.94 -5.05 13.06
C GLY A 307 16.19 -5.79 12.58
N ARG A 308 16.28 -6.18 11.31
CA ARG A 308 17.43 -6.92 10.73
C ARG A 308 18.37 -6.05 9.92
N TYR A 309 17.88 -4.99 9.33
CA TYR A 309 18.60 -4.12 8.37
C TYR A 309 18.63 -2.66 8.83
#